data_4eb121bfd1160c6a4bbfcc8b2bfd098a
#
_entry.id   4eb121bfd1160c6a4bbfcc8b2bfd098a
#
_cell.length_a   1.000
_cell.length_b   1.000
_cell.length_c   1.000
_cell.angle_alpha   90.00
_cell.angle_beta   90.00
_cell.angle_gamma   90.00
#
_symmetry.space_group_name_H-M   'P 1'
#
loop_
_entity.id
_entity.type
_entity.pdbx_description
1 polymer ?
#
loop_
_entity_poly.entity_id
_entity_poly.type
_entity_poly.pdbx_seq_one_letter_code
_entity_poly.pdbx_strand_id
1 'polypeptide(L)'
;NNGAVAQASGRGYTRTRFENPSITAPGINIKGALPGDRFAVRSGSCAAAAITAGAVALMLEWQLYERKMPGIDVFQIKSLLILGAIRPDSMEYPNREWGYGQLNLYNTFEVMRQL
;
A
#
# COMPACT_ATOMS: atom_id res chain seq x y z
N ASN A 1 -9.43 -11.72 -6.75
CA ASN A 1 -8.37 -11.32 -5.85
C ASN A 1 -8.13 -12.38 -4.79
N ASN A 2 -7.14 -13.26 -5.02
CA ASN A 2 -6.82 -14.39 -4.15
C ASN A 2 -5.58 -14.12 -3.26
N GLY A 3 -5.12 -12.86 -3.19
CA GLY A 3 -3.97 -12.50 -2.41
C GLY A 3 -2.62 -12.90 -3.00
N ALA A 4 -2.59 -13.39 -4.24
CA ALA A 4 -1.34 -13.72 -4.90
C ALA A 4 -0.78 -12.52 -5.64
N VAL A 5 0.55 -12.48 -5.79
CA VAL A 5 1.22 -11.44 -6.59
C VAL A 5 0.96 -11.69 -8.07
N ALA A 6 0.60 -10.64 -8.80
CA ALA A 6 0.33 -10.75 -10.24
C ALA A 6 1.57 -11.21 -10.99
N GLN A 7 1.37 -12.05 -12.01
CA GLN A 7 2.47 -12.58 -12.81
C GLN A 7 3.28 -11.47 -13.49
N ALA A 8 2.61 -10.39 -13.91
CA ALA A 8 3.25 -9.24 -14.56
C ALA A 8 3.88 -8.25 -13.60
N SER A 9 3.74 -8.47 -12.28
CA SER A 9 4.30 -7.55 -11.27
C SER A 9 5.83 -7.51 -11.34
N GLY A 10 6.38 -6.31 -11.20
CA GLY A 10 7.82 -6.16 -11.01
C GLY A 10 8.27 -6.82 -9.71
N ARG A 11 9.48 -7.36 -9.70
CA ARG A 11 10.10 -7.93 -8.51
C ARG A 11 11.40 -7.18 -8.22
N GLY A 12 11.62 -6.87 -6.94
CA GLY A 12 12.90 -6.33 -6.47
C GLY A 12 13.91 -7.48 -6.35
N TYR A 13 15.16 -7.24 -5.92
CA TYR A 13 15.65 -5.94 -5.51
C TYR A 13 16.39 -5.26 -6.66
N THR A 14 16.51 -3.94 -6.58
CA THR A 14 17.23 -3.16 -7.58
C THR A 14 18.74 -3.26 -7.39
N ARG A 15 19.50 -2.77 -8.38
CA ARG A 15 20.97 -2.73 -8.29
C ARG A 15 21.48 -1.86 -7.14
N THR A 16 20.67 -0.93 -6.66
CA THR A 16 21.02 -0.03 -5.57
C THR A 16 20.88 -0.67 -4.19
N ARG A 17 20.45 -1.91 -4.12
CA ARG A 17 20.22 -2.68 -2.89
C ARG A 17 19.14 -2.10 -1.98
N PHE A 18 18.30 -1.20 -2.48
CA PHE A 18 17.10 -0.80 -1.74
C PHE A 18 16.09 -1.95 -1.75
N GLU A 19 15.46 -2.18 -0.62
CA GLU A 19 14.43 -3.20 -0.48
C GLU A 19 13.13 -2.72 -1.12
N ASN A 20 12.95 -3.03 -2.39
CA ASN A 20 11.76 -2.72 -3.15
C ASN A 20 11.12 -4.01 -3.67
N PRO A 21 9.80 -4.09 -3.74
CA PRO A 21 8.85 -3.07 -3.27
C PRO A 21 8.81 -2.98 -1.74
N SER A 22 8.28 -1.88 -1.20
CA SER A 22 8.09 -1.75 0.24
C SER A 22 6.86 -2.52 0.72
N ILE A 23 5.76 -2.42 -0.02
CA ILE A 23 4.51 -3.15 0.22
C ILE A 23 3.86 -3.52 -1.09
N THR A 24 2.86 -4.40 -1.05
CA THR A 24 2.00 -4.70 -2.19
C THR A 24 0.59 -4.15 -1.94
N ALA A 25 -0.13 -3.90 -3.02
CA ALA A 25 -1.51 -3.42 -2.96
C ALA A 25 -2.30 -4.02 -4.13
N PRO A 26 -3.65 -4.05 -4.03
CA PRO A 26 -4.47 -4.55 -5.13
C PRO A 26 -4.22 -3.77 -6.43
N GLY A 27 -3.99 -4.48 -7.52
CA GLY A 27 -3.72 -3.88 -8.81
C GLY A 27 -4.32 -4.65 -9.99
N ILE A 28 -5.16 -5.66 -9.71
CA ILE A 28 -5.79 -6.48 -10.75
C ILE A 28 -7.30 -6.25 -10.71
N ASN A 29 -7.87 -5.99 -11.89
CA ASN A 29 -9.31 -5.75 -12.06
C ASN A 29 -9.84 -4.65 -11.14
N ILE A 30 -9.16 -3.53 -11.11
CA ILE A 30 -9.52 -2.39 -10.27
C ILE A 30 -10.50 -1.50 -11.04
N LYS A 31 -11.65 -1.23 -10.43
CA LYS A 31 -12.66 -0.36 -10.99
C LYS A 31 -12.28 1.10 -10.75
N GLY A 32 -12.24 1.88 -11.80
CA GLY A 32 -11.92 3.31 -11.73
C GLY A 32 -12.86 4.14 -12.58
N ALA A 33 -12.90 5.43 -12.28
CA ALA A 33 -13.77 6.38 -12.96
C ALA A 33 -13.24 6.73 -14.35
N LEU A 34 -14.15 6.93 -15.29
CA LEU A 34 -13.90 7.46 -16.62
C LEU A 34 -14.72 8.73 -16.84
N PRO A 35 -14.34 9.58 -17.82
CA PRO A 35 -15.17 10.72 -18.18
C PRO A 35 -16.59 10.30 -18.59
N GLY A 36 -17.58 11.15 -18.28
CA GLY A 36 -18.98 10.92 -18.65
C GLY A 36 -19.72 9.94 -17.75
N ASP A 37 -19.46 9.98 -16.44
CA ASP A 37 -20.11 9.13 -15.43
C ASP A 37 -20.00 7.63 -15.72
N ARG A 38 -18.86 7.22 -16.27
CA ARG A 38 -18.58 5.82 -16.58
C ARG A 38 -17.47 5.29 -15.69
N PHE A 39 -17.35 3.97 -15.68
CA PHE A 39 -16.30 3.26 -14.96
C PHE A 39 -15.62 2.26 -15.89
N ALA A 40 -14.38 1.96 -15.59
CA ALA A 40 -13.64 0.91 -16.28
C ALA A 40 -12.85 0.09 -15.29
N VAL A 41 -12.56 -1.15 -15.68
CA VAL A 41 -11.70 -2.05 -14.91
C VAL A 41 -10.32 -2.05 -15.54
N ARG A 42 -9.30 -1.81 -14.76
CA ARG A 42 -7.91 -1.75 -15.21
C ARG A 42 -7.03 -2.55 -14.27
N SER A 43 -5.91 -3.02 -14.80
CA SER A 43 -4.90 -3.74 -14.02
C SER A 43 -3.53 -3.14 -14.26
N GLY A 44 -2.65 -3.24 -13.27
CA GLY A 44 -1.28 -2.77 -13.37
C GLY A 44 -0.77 -2.23 -12.06
N SER A 45 0.55 -2.03 -11.98
CA SER A 45 1.19 -1.44 -10.81
C SER A 45 0.76 0.00 -10.60
N CYS A 46 0.38 0.72 -11.67
CA CYS A 46 -0.18 2.07 -11.54
C CYS A 46 -1.51 2.06 -10.79
N ALA A 47 -2.36 1.04 -11.00
CA ALA A 47 -3.61 0.90 -10.24
C ALA A 47 -3.32 0.62 -8.76
N ALA A 48 -2.34 -0.24 -8.47
CA ALA A 48 -1.91 -0.51 -7.09
C ALA A 48 -1.35 0.75 -6.42
N ALA A 49 -0.57 1.52 -7.15
CA ALA A 49 -0.03 2.79 -6.64
C ALA A 49 -1.15 3.81 -6.37
N ALA A 50 -2.15 3.87 -7.22
CA ALA A 50 -3.30 4.76 -7.04
C ALA A 50 -4.11 4.39 -5.78
N ILE A 51 -4.32 3.11 -5.53
CA ILE A 51 -4.98 2.63 -4.32
C ILE A 51 -4.17 3.01 -3.08
N THR A 52 -2.86 2.83 -3.13
CA THR A 52 -1.98 3.21 -2.02
C THR A 52 -2.01 4.73 -1.79
N ALA A 53 -2.03 5.53 -2.85
CA ALA A 53 -2.14 6.98 -2.73
C ALA A 53 -3.46 7.39 -2.08
N GLY A 54 -4.57 6.72 -2.42
CA GLY A 54 -5.85 6.96 -1.78
C GLY A 54 -5.82 6.60 -0.29
N ALA A 55 -5.17 5.50 0.06
CA ALA A 55 -4.99 5.11 1.45
C ALA A 55 -4.19 6.16 2.23
N VAL A 56 -3.11 6.69 1.64
CA VAL A 56 -2.31 7.75 2.25
C VAL A 56 -3.12 9.02 2.43
N ALA A 57 -3.96 9.37 1.47
CA ALA A 57 -4.85 10.54 1.59
C ALA A 57 -5.78 10.41 2.80
N LEU A 58 -6.34 9.23 3.02
CA LEU A 58 -7.18 8.96 4.19
C LEU A 58 -6.38 9.04 5.49
N MET A 59 -5.15 8.57 5.51
CA MET A 59 -4.26 8.68 6.67
C MET A 59 -3.98 10.14 7.00
N LEU A 60 -3.72 10.96 5.99
CA LEU A 60 -3.46 12.40 6.19
C LEU A 60 -4.70 13.12 6.69
N GLU A 61 -5.88 12.78 6.19
CA GLU A 61 -7.13 13.34 6.70
C GLU A 61 -7.33 13.01 8.17
N TRP A 62 -7.14 11.75 8.55
CA TRP A 62 -7.24 11.32 9.94
C TRP A 62 -6.27 12.10 10.84
N GLN A 63 -5.04 12.30 10.35
CA GLN A 63 -4.02 13.05 11.08
C GLN A 63 -4.43 14.51 11.33
N LEU A 64 -5.08 15.13 10.35
CA LEU A 64 -5.57 16.50 10.50
C LEU A 64 -6.61 16.63 11.64
N TYR A 65 -7.46 15.60 11.80
CA TYR A 65 -8.46 15.60 12.86
C TYR A 65 -7.87 15.25 14.23
N GLU A 66 -7.08 14.20 14.29
CA GLU A 66 -6.60 13.65 15.57
C GLU A 66 -5.31 14.33 16.06
N ARG A 67 -4.54 14.91 15.17
CA ARG A 67 -3.30 15.64 15.46
C ARG A 67 -2.29 14.89 16.32
N LYS A 68 -2.26 13.56 16.20
CA LYS A 68 -1.33 12.72 16.98
C LYS A 68 0.09 12.74 16.45
N MET A 69 0.28 13.09 15.17
CA MET A 69 1.58 13.12 14.52
C MET A 69 1.75 14.41 13.72
N PRO A 70 1.85 15.57 14.39
CA PRO A 70 2.02 16.83 13.66
C PRO A 70 3.32 16.79 12.83
N GLY A 71 3.24 17.26 11.58
CA GLY A 71 4.39 17.26 10.70
C GLY A 71 4.76 15.88 10.16
N ILE A 72 3.78 14.98 10.06
CA ILE A 72 4.02 13.63 9.51
C ILE A 72 4.70 13.70 8.14
N ASP A 73 5.78 12.95 7.97
CA ASP A 73 6.56 12.94 6.74
C ASP A 73 6.42 11.61 5.99
N VAL A 74 7.07 11.53 4.83
CA VAL A 74 7.01 10.34 3.96
C VAL A 74 7.54 9.09 4.66
N PHE A 75 8.60 9.24 5.45
CA PHE A 75 9.18 8.09 6.16
C PHE A 75 8.24 7.56 7.23
N GLN A 76 7.55 8.44 7.94
CA GLN A 76 6.56 8.05 8.94
C GLN A 76 5.36 7.37 8.29
N ILE A 77 4.86 7.89 7.17
CA ILE A 77 3.77 7.28 6.41
C ILE A 77 4.16 5.88 5.96
N LYS A 78 5.35 5.73 5.38
CA LYS A 78 5.84 4.43 4.93
C LYS A 78 5.94 3.44 6.08
N SER A 79 6.47 3.87 7.22
CA SER A 79 6.59 3.03 8.41
C SER A 79 5.23 2.56 8.92
N LEU A 80 4.23 3.44 8.93
CA LEU A 80 2.87 3.09 9.35
C LEU A 80 2.23 2.08 8.41
N LEU A 81 2.42 2.23 7.10
CA LEU A 81 1.92 1.28 6.12
C LEU A 81 2.54 -0.11 6.31
N ILE A 82 3.84 -0.14 6.58
CA ILE A 82 4.56 -1.40 6.83
C ILE A 82 4.07 -2.05 8.12
N LEU A 83 3.90 -1.29 9.19
CA LEU A 83 3.43 -1.82 10.46
C LEU A 83 2.02 -2.41 10.35
N GLY A 84 1.17 -1.81 9.52
CA GLY A 84 -0.19 -2.30 9.32
C GLY A 84 -0.33 -3.39 8.26
N ALA A 85 0.74 -3.73 7.54
CA ALA A 85 0.66 -4.67 6.42
C ALA A 85 0.33 -6.09 6.88
N ILE A 86 -0.42 -6.80 6.06
CA ILE A 86 -0.71 -8.22 6.28
C ILE A 86 0.47 -9.05 5.74
N ARG A 87 0.99 -9.93 6.57
CA ARG A 87 2.13 -10.80 6.26
C ARG A 87 1.75 -12.26 6.45
N PRO A 88 1.41 -12.99 5.37
CA PRO A 88 1.22 -14.44 5.49
C PRO A 88 2.46 -15.14 6.07
N ASP A 89 2.25 -16.12 6.94
CA ASP A 89 3.33 -16.76 7.70
C ASP A 89 4.23 -17.67 6.85
N SER A 90 3.85 -17.96 5.63
CA SER A 90 4.57 -18.89 4.75
C SER A 90 5.83 -18.31 4.13
N MET A 91 6.15 -17.06 4.37
CA MET A 91 7.25 -16.35 3.72
C MET A 91 8.05 -15.53 4.73
N GLU A 92 9.30 -15.23 4.35
CA GLU A 92 10.10 -14.26 5.08
C GLU A 92 9.86 -12.85 4.52
N TYR A 93 10.00 -11.82 5.36
CA TYR A 93 9.80 -10.42 5.01
C TYR A 93 10.97 -9.56 5.46
N PRO A 94 11.35 -8.55 4.69
CA PRO A 94 10.81 -8.24 3.37
C PRO A 94 11.26 -9.23 2.30
N ASN A 95 10.53 -9.34 1.20
CA ASN A 95 10.93 -10.16 0.07
C ASN A 95 10.69 -9.43 -1.26
N ARG A 96 11.16 -10.04 -2.35
CA ARG A 96 11.16 -9.38 -3.67
C ARG A 96 9.77 -9.21 -4.28
N GLU A 97 8.80 -9.99 -3.83
CA GLU A 97 7.45 -9.98 -4.40
C GLU A 97 6.48 -9.17 -3.55
N TRP A 98 6.58 -9.30 -2.24
CA TRP A 98 5.64 -8.73 -1.27
C TRP A 98 6.17 -7.51 -0.53
N GLY A 99 7.50 -7.25 -0.59
CA GLY A 99 8.11 -6.27 0.30
C GLY A 99 7.85 -6.64 1.75
N TYR A 100 7.29 -5.73 2.52
CA TYR A 100 6.93 -5.97 3.94
C TYR A 100 5.50 -6.48 4.12
N GLY A 101 4.81 -6.82 3.04
CA GLY A 101 3.49 -7.39 3.10
C GLY A 101 2.47 -6.61 2.29
N GLN A 102 1.21 -6.97 2.47
CA GLN A 102 0.10 -6.40 1.72
C GLN A 102 -0.50 -5.22 2.46
N LEU A 103 -0.77 -4.14 1.74
CA LEU A 103 -1.47 -2.97 2.27
C LEU A 103 -2.77 -3.38 2.97
N ASN A 104 -2.95 -2.93 4.21
CA ASN A 104 -4.20 -3.07 4.94
C ASN A 104 -4.47 -1.77 5.70
N LEU A 105 -5.35 -0.95 5.15
CA LEU A 105 -5.62 0.37 5.71
C LEU A 105 -6.26 0.28 7.09
N TYR A 106 -7.12 -0.70 7.32
CA TYR A 106 -7.74 -0.90 8.62
C TYR A 106 -6.68 -1.12 9.71
N ASN A 107 -5.74 -2.03 9.46
CA ASN A 107 -4.65 -2.30 10.41
C ASN A 107 -3.77 -1.06 10.59
N THR A 108 -3.52 -0.31 9.53
CA THR A 108 -2.74 0.92 9.61
C THR A 108 -3.42 1.95 10.53
N PHE A 109 -4.73 2.12 10.42
CA PHE A 109 -5.47 2.99 11.32
C PHE A 109 -5.44 2.50 12.77
N GLU A 110 -5.48 1.19 12.99
CA GLU A 110 -5.35 0.63 14.35
C GLU A 110 -3.99 0.96 14.95
N VAL A 111 -2.91 0.89 14.16
CA VAL A 111 -1.58 1.30 14.61
C VAL A 111 -1.57 2.80 14.95
N MET A 112 -2.16 3.62 14.09
CA MET A 112 -2.20 5.08 14.29
C MET A 112 -2.99 5.46 15.56
N ARG A 113 -4.08 4.74 15.83
CA ARG A 113 -4.89 5.01 17.03
C ARG A 113 -4.15 4.76 18.32
N GLN A 114 -3.17 3.87 18.33
CA GLN A 114 -2.41 3.50 19.53
C GLN A 114 -1.23 4.44 19.79
N LEU A 115 -0.98 5.41 18.94
CA LEU A 115 0.13 6.36 19.11
C LEU A 115 -0.16 7.43 20.15
#